data_92f399e439033d008558366aff00b694
#
_entry.id   92f399e439033d008558366aff00b694
#
_cell.length_a   1.000
_cell.length_b   1.000
_cell.length_c   1.000
_cell.angle_alpha   90.00
_cell.angle_beta   90.00
_cell.angle_gamma   90.00
#
_symmetry.space_group_name_H-M   'P 1'
#
loop_
_entity.id
_entity.type
_entity.pdbx_description
1 polymer ?
#
loop_
_entity_poly.entity_id
_entity_poly.type
_entity_poly.pdbx_seq_one_letter_code
_entity_poly.pdbx_strand_id
1 'polypeptide(L)'
;MCIRDRQILDACAAPGGKSCLMAEMMQGTGRVQAWELHPHRADLIAAQVQRLGLENVRPMTRDALKHREELDGTMDIVLLDAPCSGLGVMSEKPDVKYRVTAQSVDELVQLQSNLLDAVCPYVKKGGTLVYSTCSVLKDENVRQAEKFLARHPEFELLPLPETIPASVRQYETTGLQLLPQRDGIEGFYMCRMRRKKA
;
A
#
# COMPACT_ATOMS: atom_id res chain seq x y z
N MET A 1 -0.43 -6.47 -15.65
CA MET A 1 0.25 -5.16 -15.88
C MET A 1 1.75 -5.42 -15.84
N CYS A 2 2.50 -5.05 -16.86
CA CYS A 2 3.97 -5.13 -16.81
C CYS A 2 4.48 -3.98 -15.93
N ILE A 3 5.32 -4.28 -14.94
CA ILE A 3 5.91 -3.28 -14.03
C ILE A 3 7.41 -3.05 -14.31
N ARG A 4 7.93 -3.60 -15.42
CA ARG A 4 9.31 -3.37 -15.84
C ARG A 4 9.54 -1.88 -16.14
N ASP A 5 10.75 -1.41 -15.90
CA ASP A 5 11.21 -0.03 -16.13
C ASP A 5 10.43 1.05 -15.35
N ARG A 6 9.69 0.66 -14.29
CA ARG A 6 8.87 1.59 -13.51
C ARG A 6 9.65 2.23 -12.37
N GLN A 7 9.27 3.46 -12.05
CA GLN A 7 9.66 4.11 -10.79
C GLN A 7 8.55 3.85 -9.79
N ILE A 8 8.86 3.11 -8.73
CA ILE A 8 7.89 2.67 -7.71
C ILE A 8 8.30 3.25 -6.35
N LEU A 9 7.34 3.78 -5.63
CA LEU A 9 7.45 4.12 -4.22
C LEU A 9 6.61 3.16 -3.40
N ASP A 10 7.22 2.49 -2.42
CA ASP A 10 6.57 1.78 -1.33
C ASP A 10 6.72 2.65 -0.08
N ALA A 11 5.63 3.31 0.33
CA ALA A 11 5.68 4.40 1.31
C ALA A 11 5.74 3.92 2.78
N CYS A 12 5.36 2.64 3.05
CA CYS A 12 5.40 2.02 4.38
C CYS A 12 5.93 0.58 4.25
N ALA A 13 7.17 0.44 3.78
CA ALA A 13 7.68 -0.78 3.16
C ALA A 13 8.03 -1.92 4.11
N ALA A 14 8.31 -1.65 5.40
CA ALA A 14 8.81 -2.69 6.30
C ALA A 14 7.78 -3.82 6.55
N PRO A 15 8.22 -5.07 6.58
CA PRO A 15 9.61 -5.56 6.58
C PRO A 15 10.26 -5.73 5.19
N GLY A 16 9.63 -5.31 4.09
CA GLY A 16 10.24 -5.30 2.75
C GLY A 16 9.70 -6.34 1.77
N GLY A 17 8.80 -7.22 2.19
CA GLY A 17 8.30 -8.31 1.33
C GLY A 17 7.66 -7.83 0.03
N LYS A 18 6.79 -6.80 0.09
CA LYS A 18 6.14 -6.23 -1.10
C LYS A 18 7.13 -5.51 -2.01
N SER A 19 8.05 -4.71 -1.44
CA SER A 19 9.11 -4.03 -2.19
C SER A 19 10.02 -5.02 -2.93
N CYS A 20 10.46 -6.09 -2.25
CA CYS A 20 11.29 -7.13 -2.86
C CYS A 20 10.55 -7.88 -3.96
N LEU A 21 9.29 -8.28 -3.73
CA LEU A 21 8.47 -8.95 -4.74
C LEU A 21 8.29 -8.08 -6.01
N MET A 22 8.00 -6.78 -5.83
CA MET A 22 7.91 -5.86 -6.97
C MET A 22 9.23 -5.78 -7.74
N ALA A 23 10.35 -5.72 -7.04
CA ALA A 23 11.68 -5.65 -7.65
C ALA A 23 12.04 -6.93 -8.43
N GLU A 24 11.71 -8.11 -7.90
CA GLU A 24 11.86 -9.39 -8.61
C GLU A 24 11.01 -9.43 -9.88
N MET A 25 9.75 -9.00 -9.80
CA MET A 25 8.85 -8.92 -10.97
C MET A 25 9.36 -7.93 -12.04
N MET A 26 10.16 -6.94 -11.65
CA MET A 26 10.81 -5.98 -12.56
C MET A 26 12.05 -6.56 -13.25
N GLN A 27 12.58 -7.70 -12.80
CA GLN A 27 13.72 -8.38 -13.41
C GLN A 27 14.96 -7.47 -13.58
N GLY A 28 15.32 -6.74 -12.53
CA GLY A 28 16.49 -5.84 -12.51
C GLY A 28 16.29 -4.50 -13.21
N THR A 29 15.13 -4.24 -13.81
CA THR A 29 14.82 -2.96 -14.45
C THR A 29 14.10 -1.99 -13.52
N GLY A 30 14.11 -0.68 -13.83
CA GLY A 30 13.42 0.32 -13.02
C GLY A 30 13.98 0.46 -11.60
N ARG A 31 13.18 0.99 -10.68
CA ARG A 31 13.61 1.21 -9.29
C ARG A 31 12.42 1.16 -8.32
N VAL A 32 12.64 0.57 -7.15
CA VAL A 32 11.74 0.63 -6.00
C VAL A 32 12.39 1.46 -4.89
N GLN A 33 11.79 2.59 -4.51
CA GLN A 33 12.12 3.30 -3.27
C GLN A 33 11.26 2.69 -2.16
N ALA A 34 11.90 2.12 -1.15
CA ALA A 34 11.24 1.48 -0.02
C ALA A 34 11.42 2.35 1.24
N TRP A 35 10.38 3.09 1.62
CA TRP A 35 10.43 4.01 2.76
C TRP A 35 9.91 3.34 4.03
N GLU A 36 10.55 3.64 5.12
CA GLU A 36 10.12 3.24 6.46
C GLU A 36 10.48 4.35 7.46
N LEU A 37 9.56 4.62 8.38
CA LEU A 37 9.73 5.68 9.39
C LEU A 37 10.85 5.35 10.38
N HIS A 38 10.95 4.08 10.80
CA HIS A 38 11.86 3.65 11.88
C HIS A 38 13.14 3.03 11.31
N PRO A 39 14.34 3.53 11.70
CA PRO A 39 15.62 3.02 11.20
C PRO A 39 15.77 1.50 11.34
N HIS A 40 15.49 0.95 12.52
CA HIS A 40 15.61 -0.48 12.78
C HIS A 40 14.70 -1.36 11.88
N ARG A 41 13.57 -0.83 11.42
CA ARG A 41 12.69 -1.52 10.46
C ARG A 41 13.18 -1.34 9.02
N ALA A 42 13.80 -0.19 8.70
CA ALA A 42 14.47 0.01 7.41
C ALA A 42 15.64 -0.96 7.23
N ASP A 43 16.36 -1.29 8.33
CA ASP A 43 17.41 -2.30 8.33
C ASP A 43 16.89 -3.70 7.97
N LEU A 44 15.65 -4.03 8.34
CA LEU A 44 15.02 -5.29 7.92
C LEU A 44 14.80 -5.33 6.40
N ILE A 45 14.41 -4.22 5.79
CA ILE A 45 14.27 -4.11 4.33
C ILE A 45 15.64 -4.31 3.69
N ALA A 46 16.67 -3.63 4.19
CA ALA A 46 18.03 -3.74 3.67
C ALA A 46 18.57 -5.18 3.74
N ALA A 47 18.34 -5.88 4.85
CA ALA A 47 18.70 -7.28 5.01
C ALA A 47 17.99 -8.19 4.00
N GLN A 48 16.69 -7.97 3.73
CA GLN A 48 15.95 -8.72 2.71
C GLN A 48 16.49 -8.45 1.31
N VAL A 49 16.74 -7.19 0.96
CA VAL A 49 17.33 -6.78 -0.32
C VAL A 49 18.68 -7.45 -0.55
N GLN A 50 19.54 -7.43 0.46
CA GLN A 50 20.86 -8.08 0.41
C GLN A 50 20.73 -9.60 0.26
N ARG A 51 19.87 -10.25 1.05
CA ARG A 51 19.65 -11.70 1.00
C ARG A 51 19.17 -12.18 -0.36
N LEU A 52 18.33 -11.37 -1.04
CA LEU A 52 17.76 -11.68 -2.36
C LEU A 52 18.64 -11.20 -3.53
N GLY A 53 19.72 -10.48 -3.27
CA GLY A 53 20.61 -9.95 -4.29
C GLY A 53 19.95 -8.92 -5.21
N LEU A 54 19.01 -8.12 -4.68
CA LEU A 54 18.26 -7.14 -5.46
C LEU A 54 19.02 -5.82 -5.56
N GLU A 55 19.29 -5.38 -6.79
CA GLU A 55 20.03 -4.14 -7.04
C GLU A 55 19.12 -2.92 -7.30
N ASN A 56 17.85 -3.17 -7.58
CA ASN A 56 16.86 -2.14 -7.96
C ASN A 56 15.94 -1.69 -6.80
N VAL A 57 16.22 -2.09 -5.55
CA VAL A 57 15.53 -1.60 -4.36
C VAL A 57 16.43 -0.64 -3.59
N ARG A 58 15.85 0.45 -3.09
CA ARG A 58 16.53 1.44 -2.24
C ARG A 58 15.77 1.60 -0.93
N PRO A 59 16.18 0.90 0.13
CA PRO A 59 15.65 1.12 1.47
C PRO A 59 16.05 2.51 1.97
N MET A 60 15.10 3.22 2.57
CA MET A 60 15.31 4.60 3.05
C MET A 60 14.53 4.82 4.34
N THR A 61 15.22 5.31 5.39
CA THR A 61 14.52 5.81 6.58
C THR A 61 13.91 7.16 6.26
N ARG A 62 12.58 7.19 6.08
CA ARG A 62 11.82 8.39 5.71
C ARG A 62 10.44 8.41 6.33
N ASP A 63 10.02 9.59 6.73
CA ASP A 63 8.65 9.85 7.14
C ASP A 63 7.82 10.19 5.89
N ALA A 64 6.85 9.34 5.56
CA ALA A 64 5.99 9.50 4.39
C ALA A 64 5.01 10.71 4.52
N LEU A 65 4.79 11.22 5.73
CA LEU A 65 4.02 12.45 5.96
C LEU A 65 4.78 13.71 5.57
N LYS A 66 6.12 13.64 5.47
CA LYS A 66 6.95 14.79 5.08
C LYS A 66 7.05 14.88 3.57
N HIS A 67 6.27 15.78 3.00
CA HIS A 67 6.21 16.01 1.56
C HIS A 67 7.58 16.36 0.95
N ARG A 68 7.79 15.90 -0.30
CA ARG A 68 9.01 16.05 -1.07
C ARG A 68 8.67 16.54 -2.48
N GLU A 69 8.73 17.83 -2.71
CA GLU A 69 8.39 18.46 -4.00
C GLU A 69 9.15 17.86 -5.19
N GLU A 70 10.42 17.46 -4.96
CA GLU A 70 11.26 16.85 -6.00
C GLU A 70 10.74 15.50 -6.52
N LEU A 71 9.80 14.87 -5.82
CA LEU A 71 9.19 13.60 -6.20
C LEU A 71 7.81 13.75 -6.85
N ASP A 72 7.26 14.95 -6.90
CA ASP A 72 5.93 15.18 -7.45
C ASP A 72 5.85 14.74 -8.92
N GLY A 73 4.85 13.91 -9.20
CA GLY A 73 4.62 13.39 -10.54
C GLY A 73 5.74 12.51 -11.11
N THR A 74 6.61 11.94 -10.26
CA THR A 74 7.75 11.13 -10.73
C THR A 74 7.52 9.63 -10.64
N MET A 75 6.56 9.16 -9.85
CA MET A 75 6.32 7.74 -9.62
C MET A 75 5.27 7.17 -10.57
N ASP A 76 5.59 6.08 -11.23
CA ASP A 76 4.63 5.32 -12.03
C ASP A 76 3.62 4.58 -11.16
N ILE A 77 4.10 4.10 -9.99
CA ILE A 77 3.30 3.41 -8.99
C ILE A 77 3.70 3.91 -7.61
N VAL A 78 2.70 4.24 -6.80
CA VAL A 78 2.87 4.44 -5.36
C VAL A 78 2.08 3.36 -4.64
N LEU A 79 2.74 2.58 -3.81
CA LEU A 79 2.12 1.62 -2.89
C LEU A 79 2.09 2.24 -1.49
N LEU A 80 0.91 2.30 -0.92
CA LEU A 80 0.69 2.61 0.49
C LEU A 80 0.03 1.39 1.15
N ASP A 81 0.88 0.47 1.63
CA ASP A 81 0.45 -0.60 2.53
C ASP A 81 0.43 -0.01 3.94
N ALA A 82 -0.71 0.58 4.30
CA ALA A 82 -0.80 1.53 5.39
C ALA A 82 -0.69 0.86 6.78
N PRO A 83 -0.10 1.55 7.77
CA PRO A 83 -0.26 1.17 9.16
C PRO A 83 -1.74 1.03 9.50
N CYS A 84 -2.13 -0.08 10.11
CA CYS A 84 -3.53 -0.39 10.40
C CYS A 84 -3.66 -1.19 11.69
N SER A 85 -4.90 -1.44 12.12
CA SER A 85 -5.20 -2.21 13.34
C SER A 85 -4.67 -3.65 13.31
N GLY A 86 -4.47 -4.22 12.12
CA GLY A 86 -4.04 -5.61 11.95
C GLY A 86 -5.11 -6.65 12.29
N LEU A 87 -6.37 -6.24 12.42
CA LEU A 87 -7.46 -7.17 12.79
C LEU A 87 -7.76 -8.24 11.72
N GLY A 88 -7.19 -8.11 10.53
CA GLY A 88 -7.30 -9.13 9.49
C GLY A 88 -6.36 -10.33 9.70
N VAL A 89 -5.28 -10.15 10.47
CA VAL A 89 -4.23 -11.17 10.67
C VAL A 89 -4.23 -11.75 12.08
N MET A 90 -5.39 -11.77 12.76
CA MET A 90 -5.53 -12.29 14.12
C MET A 90 -5.21 -13.78 14.25
N SER A 91 -5.31 -14.55 13.17
CA SER A 91 -4.92 -15.96 13.11
C SER A 91 -3.44 -16.16 13.36
N GLU A 92 -2.59 -15.27 12.80
CA GLU A 92 -1.14 -15.31 13.01
C GLU A 92 -0.69 -14.49 14.22
N LYS A 93 -1.43 -13.42 14.55
CA LYS A 93 -1.10 -12.47 15.61
C LYS A 93 -2.27 -12.29 16.59
N PRO A 94 -2.58 -13.30 17.41
CA PRO A 94 -3.76 -13.27 18.28
C PRO A 94 -3.74 -12.14 19.33
N ASP A 95 -2.57 -11.60 19.67
CA ASP A 95 -2.42 -10.49 20.60
C ASP A 95 -3.04 -9.17 20.12
N VAL A 96 -3.23 -9.03 18.81
CA VAL A 96 -3.78 -7.80 18.18
C VAL A 96 -5.12 -7.44 18.82
N LYS A 97 -6.00 -8.42 19.01
CA LYS A 97 -7.35 -8.21 19.59
C LYS A 97 -7.35 -7.59 21.01
N TYR A 98 -6.26 -7.72 21.75
CA TYR A 98 -6.14 -7.16 23.11
C TYR A 98 -5.55 -5.75 23.13
N ARG A 99 -4.93 -5.31 22.01
CA ARG A 99 -4.25 -4.01 21.92
C ARG A 99 -5.09 -2.97 21.19
N VAL A 100 -6.05 -3.40 20.37
CA VAL A 100 -6.88 -2.50 19.56
C VAL A 100 -8.01 -1.94 20.41
N THR A 101 -8.13 -0.62 20.45
CA THR A 101 -9.22 0.13 21.08
C THR A 101 -9.90 1.02 20.04
N ALA A 102 -11.11 1.50 20.32
CA ALA A 102 -11.80 2.44 19.43
C ALA A 102 -10.93 3.69 19.15
N GLN A 103 -10.32 4.25 20.20
CA GLN A 103 -9.43 5.41 20.05
C GLN A 103 -8.24 5.11 19.15
N SER A 104 -7.57 3.95 19.32
CA SER A 104 -6.42 3.60 18.46
C SER A 104 -6.82 3.38 17.01
N VAL A 105 -8.04 2.92 16.75
CA VAL A 105 -8.59 2.82 15.38
C VAL A 105 -8.81 4.21 14.79
N ASP A 106 -9.40 5.15 15.54
CA ASP A 106 -9.62 6.51 15.06
C ASP A 106 -8.30 7.23 14.74
N GLU A 107 -7.28 7.04 15.57
CA GLU A 107 -5.92 7.56 15.32
C GLU A 107 -5.30 6.97 14.04
N LEU A 108 -5.45 5.66 13.81
CA LEU A 108 -5.00 4.99 12.59
C LEU A 108 -5.76 5.45 11.36
N VAL A 109 -7.07 5.59 11.45
CA VAL A 109 -7.92 6.11 10.35
C VAL A 109 -7.46 7.52 9.95
N GLN A 110 -7.16 8.39 10.92
CA GLN A 110 -6.64 9.73 10.63
C GLN A 110 -5.25 9.67 10.01
N LEU A 111 -4.36 8.83 10.53
CA LEU A 111 -3.01 8.62 9.98
C LEU A 111 -3.06 8.13 8.53
N GLN A 112 -3.92 7.17 8.23
CA GLN A 112 -4.10 6.62 6.88
C GLN A 112 -4.59 7.70 5.90
N SER A 113 -5.54 8.55 6.33
CA SER A 113 -6.00 9.68 5.54
C SER A 113 -4.86 10.64 5.22
N ASN A 114 -4.08 11.02 6.22
CA ASN A 114 -2.95 11.94 6.07
C ASN A 114 -1.84 11.34 5.17
N LEU A 115 -1.58 10.03 5.29
CA LEU A 115 -0.61 9.34 4.43
C LEU A 115 -1.06 9.30 2.97
N LEU A 116 -2.34 9.00 2.70
CA LEU A 116 -2.91 9.04 1.35
C LEU A 116 -2.73 10.42 0.71
N ASP A 117 -3.07 11.48 1.46
CA ASP A 117 -2.94 12.86 1.00
C ASP A 117 -1.47 13.27 0.78
N ALA A 118 -0.54 12.77 1.62
CA ALA A 118 0.89 13.08 1.53
C ALA A 118 1.59 12.38 0.35
N VAL A 119 1.19 11.15 -0.02
CA VAL A 119 1.88 10.38 -1.06
C VAL A 119 1.25 10.52 -2.44
N CYS A 120 -0.01 10.93 -2.56
CA CYS A 120 -0.71 11.03 -3.83
C CYS A 120 -0.08 12.03 -4.83
N PRO A 121 0.57 13.15 -4.42
CA PRO A 121 1.24 14.05 -5.35
C PRO A 121 2.37 13.38 -6.15
N TYR A 122 3.02 12.37 -5.57
CA TYR A 122 4.14 11.67 -6.22
C TYR A 122 3.72 10.84 -7.43
N VAL A 123 2.45 10.46 -7.52
CA VAL A 123 1.93 9.66 -8.64
C VAL A 123 1.96 10.49 -9.93
N LYS A 124 2.57 9.97 -10.99
CA LYS A 124 2.53 10.58 -12.33
C LYS A 124 1.08 10.69 -12.85
N LYS A 125 0.83 11.63 -13.74
CA LYS A 125 -0.38 11.60 -14.57
C LYS A 125 -0.45 10.27 -15.34
N GLY A 126 -1.54 9.54 -15.20
CA GLY A 126 -1.70 8.17 -15.71
C GLY A 126 -1.05 7.07 -14.86
N GLY A 127 -0.33 7.43 -13.79
CA GLY A 127 0.23 6.50 -12.81
C GLY A 127 -0.82 5.94 -11.85
N THR A 128 -0.41 5.01 -11.01
CA THR A 128 -1.30 4.25 -10.11
C THR A 128 -0.92 4.43 -8.65
N LEU A 129 -1.90 4.76 -7.81
CA LEU A 129 -1.84 4.64 -6.36
C LEU A 129 -2.50 3.33 -5.95
N VAL A 130 -1.79 2.52 -5.19
CA VAL A 130 -2.33 1.29 -4.58
C VAL A 130 -2.40 1.52 -3.07
N TYR A 131 -3.59 1.36 -2.52
CA TYR A 131 -3.82 1.43 -1.08
C TYR A 131 -4.19 0.05 -0.56
N SER A 132 -3.56 -0.39 0.52
CA SER A 132 -3.84 -1.68 1.15
C SER A 132 -3.69 -1.64 2.67
N THR A 133 -4.39 -2.54 3.34
CA THR A 133 -4.29 -2.78 4.79
C THR A 133 -4.50 -4.26 5.11
N CYS A 134 -3.94 -4.73 6.22
CA CYS A 134 -4.26 -6.04 6.81
C CYS A 134 -5.38 -5.91 7.87
N SER A 135 -6.41 -5.10 7.58
CA SER A 135 -7.57 -4.89 8.46
C SER A 135 -8.86 -5.41 7.83
N VAL A 136 -9.85 -5.69 8.67
CA VAL A 136 -11.23 -6.00 8.25
C VAL A 136 -12.19 -4.84 8.52
N LEU A 137 -11.71 -3.74 9.09
CA LEU A 137 -12.53 -2.59 9.45
C LEU A 137 -12.83 -1.72 8.22
N LYS A 138 -14.12 -1.43 8.00
CA LYS A 138 -14.54 -0.58 6.87
C LYS A 138 -13.95 0.82 6.93
N ASP A 139 -13.74 1.36 8.14
CA ASP A 139 -13.21 2.71 8.35
C ASP A 139 -11.75 2.83 7.93
N GLU A 140 -10.96 1.77 8.07
CA GLU A 140 -9.58 1.69 7.59
C GLU A 140 -9.48 1.33 6.10
N ASN A 141 -10.56 0.85 5.48
CA ASN A 141 -10.58 0.22 4.17
C ASN A 141 -11.41 1.00 3.15
N VAL A 142 -12.59 0.49 2.81
CA VAL A 142 -13.46 1.06 1.77
C VAL A 142 -13.79 2.53 2.01
N ARG A 143 -14.06 2.92 3.26
CA ARG A 143 -14.38 4.30 3.61
C ARG A 143 -13.19 5.25 3.43
N GLN A 144 -11.94 4.78 3.62
CA GLN A 144 -10.75 5.58 3.31
C GLN A 144 -10.63 5.84 1.80
N ALA A 145 -10.79 4.78 1.00
CA ALA A 145 -10.72 4.92 -0.47
C ALA A 145 -11.83 5.86 -1.00
N GLU A 146 -13.05 5.73 -0.50
CA GLU A 146 -14.18 6.60 -0.88
C GLU A 146 -13.93 8.07 -0.49
N LYS A 147 -13.50 8.32 0.75
CA LYS A 147 -13.15 9.66 1.22
C LYS A 147 -11.99 10.27 0.42
N PHE A 148 -10.96 9.47 0.11
CA PHE A 148 -9.84 9.91 -0.72
C PHE A 148 -10.32 10.31 -2.12
N LEU A 149 -11.07 9.46 -2.82
CA LEU A 149 -11.59 9.76 -4.16
C LEU A 149 -12.51 10.99 -4.19
N ALA A 150 -13.24 11.24 -3.11
CA ALA A 150 -14.08 12.44 -2.98
C ALA A 150 -13.24 13.73 -2.83
N ARG A 151 -12.10 13.67 -2.13
CA ARG A 151 -11.19 14.81 -1.95
C ARG A 151 -10.26 15.05 -3.14
N HIS A 152 -9.96 13.99 -3.90
CA HIS A 152 -8.99 13.99 -5.00
C HIS A 152 -9.68 13.64 -6.33
N PRO A 153 -10.45 14.58 -6.93
CA PRO A 153 -11.20 14.32 -8.18
C PRO A 153 -10.28 14.04 -9.38
N GLU A 154 -8.98 14.33 -9.27
CA GLU A 154 -7.94 13.96 -10.23
C GLU A 154 -7.61 12.45 -10.22
N PHE A 155 -8.08 11.70 -9.22
CA PHE A 155 -7.99 10.24 -9.19
C PHE A 155 -9.31 9.58 -9.60
N GLU A 156 -9.21 8.39 -10.13
CA GLU A 156 -10.33 7.51 -10.46
C GLU A 156 -10.06 6.09 -10.00
N LEU A 157 -11.09 5.38 -9.59
CA LEU A 157 -10.99 3.97 -9.22
C LEU A 157 -10.62 3.12 -10.45
N LEU A 158 -9.68 2.21 -10.30
CA LEU A 158 -9.38 1.18 -11.30
C LEU A 158 -9.94 -0.18 -10.85
N PRO A 159 -10.54 -0.95 -11.77
CA PRO A 159 -10.91 -2.31 -11.46
C PRO A 159 -9.68 -3.15 -11.13
N LEU A 160 -9.87 -4.18 -10.32
CA LEU A 160 -8.80 -5.13 -10.01
C LEU A 160 -8.37 -5.89 -11.27
N PRO A 161 -7.09 -6.34 -11.33
CA PRO A 161 -6.60 -7.09 -12.48
C PRO A 161 -7.37 -8.38 -12.69
N GLU A 162 -7.54 -8.79 -13.96
CA GLU A 162 -8.17 -10.07 -14.33
C GLU A 162 -7.40 -11.30 -13.82
N THR A 163 -6.12 -11.11 -13.44
CA THR A 163 -5.32 -12.16 -12.79
C THR A 163 -5.84 -12.57 -11.41
N ILE A 164 -6.66 -11.72 -10.77
CA ILE A 164 -7.37 -12.11 -9.55
C ILE A 164 -8.57 -12.99 -9.95
N PRO A 165 -8.74 -14.18 -9.32
CA PRO A 165 -9.82 -15.09 -9.66
C PRO A 165 -11.20 -14.41 -9.61
N ALA A 166 -12.07 -14.75 -10.57
CA ALA A 166 -13.41 -14.16 -10.67
C ALA A 166 -14.26 -14.44 -9.41
N SER A 167 -14.07 -15.59 -8.77
CA SER A 167 -14.71 -15.95 -7.49
C SER A 167 -14.40 -14.98 -6.35
N VAL A 168 -13.26 -14.28 -6.42
CA VAL A 168 -12.85 -13.27 -5.46
C VAL A 168 -13.27 -11.89 -5.93
N ARG A 169 -13.08 -11.57 -7.22
CA ARG A 169 -13.43 -10.27 -7.80
C ARG A 169 -14.93 -9.93 -7.72
N GLN A 170 -15.80 -10.92 -7.65
CA GLN A 170 -17.24 -10.69 -7.50
C GLN A 170 -17.61 -9.88 -6.24
N TYR A 171 -16.71 -9.79 -5.27
CA TYR A 171 -16.89 -9.01 -4.04
C TYR A 171 -16.23 -7.62 -4.11
N GLU A 172 -15.72 -7.23 -5.30
CA GLU A 172 -15.15 -5.90 -5.51
C GLU A 172 -16.24 -4.82 -5.43
N THR A 173 -15.93 -3.77 -4.67
CA THR A 173 -16.72 -2.53 -4.58
C THR A 173 -15.77 -1.36 -4.83
N THR A 174 -15.63 -0.40 -3.91
CA THR A 174 -14.50 0.54 -3.92
C THR A 174 -13.25 -0.18 -3.38
N GLY A 175 -12.65 -1.06 -4.23
CA GLY A 175 -11.61 -2.00 -3.86
C GLY A 175 -12.16 -3.37 -3.44
N LEU A 176 -11.28 -4.25 -2.98
CA LEU A 176 -11.60 -5.61 -2.57
C LEU A 176 -11.26 -5.82 -1.10
N GLN A 177 -12.26 -6.27 -0.34
CA GLN A 177 -12.09 -6.77 1.03
C GLN A 177 -12.07 -8.29 1.02
N LEU A 178 -10.95 -8.87 1.48
CA LEU A 178 -10.83 -10.29 1.83
C LEU A 178 -11.20 -10.48 3.31
N LEU A 179 -11.99 -11.50 3.59
CA LEU A 179 -12.49 -11.79 4.95
C LEU A 179 -12.20 -13.25 5.31
N PRO A 180 -11.60 -13.54 6.47
CA PRO A 180 -11.23 -14.90 6.86
C PRO A 180 -12.38 -15.91 6.79
N GLN A 181 -13.57 -15.51 7.26
CA GLN A 181 -14.76 -16.38 7.30
C GLN A 181 -15.40 -16.64 5.93
N ARG A 182 -15.10 -15.81 4.93
CA ARG A 182 -15.65 -15.97 3.56
C ARG A 182 -14.65 -16.59 2.61
N ASP A 183 -13.40 -16.16 2.71
CA ASP A 183 -12.38 -16.43 1.68
C ASP A 183 -11.37 -17.48 2.13
N GLY A 184 -11.41 -17.92 3.40
CA GLY A 184 -10.51 -18.93 3.96
C GLY A 184 -9.05 -18.51 4.05
N ILE A 185 -8.78 -17.22 3.94
CA ILE A 185 -7.45 -16.60 4.03
C ILE A 185 -7.51 -15.42 4.97
N GLU A 186 -6.36 -14.82 5.30
CA GLU A 186 -6.31 -13.64 6.15
C GLU A 186 -7.11 -12.45 5.59
N GLY A 187 -7.61 -11.64 6.53
CA GLY A 187 -8.30 -10.40 6.19
C GLY A 187 -7.34 -9.38 5.59
N PHE A 188 -7.67 -8.89 4.41
CA PHE A 188 -6.87 -7.92 3.69
C PHE A 188 -7.76 -7.02 2.82
N TYR A 189 -7.39 -5.77 2.69
CA TYR A 189 -8.05 -4.84 1.78
C TYR A 189 -7.08 -4.32 0.75
N MET A 190 -7.54 -4.13 -0.48
CA MET A 190 -6.78 -3.52 -1.55
C MET A 190 -7.65 -2.68 -2.47
N CYS A 191 -7.13 -1.53 -2.87
CA CYS A 191 -7.77 -0.61 -3.80
C CYS A 191 -6.73 -0.06 -4.78
N ARG A 192 -7.10 0.10 -6.04
CA ARG A 192 -6.25 0.71 -7.08
C ARG A 192 -6.91 1.97 -7.61
N MET A 193 -6.15 3.05 -7.63
CA MET A 193 -6.62 4.34 -8.12
C MET A 193 -5.62 4.89 -9.15
N ARG A 194 -6.10 5.47 -10.22
CA ARG A 194 -5.26 6.06 -11.27
C ARG A 194 -5.36 7.57 -11.21
N ARG A 195 -4.22 8.26 -11.25
CA ARG A 195 -4.22 9.70 -11.51
C ARG A 195 -4.57 9.94 -12.98
N LYS A 196 -5.61 10.71 -13.25
CA LYS A 196 -6.07 11.03 -14.62
C LYS A 196 -4.97 11.72 -15.43
N LYS A 197 -5.01 11.58 -16.76
CA LYS A 197 -3.99 12.17 -17.65
C LYS A 197 -4.25 13.64 -17.97
N ALA A 198 -5.50 14.04 -17.93
CA ALA A 198 -5.92 15.41 -18.25
C ALA A 198 -5.81 16.33 -17.05
#